data_f9a9f226032a00117740258bf813b287
#
_entry.id   f9a9f226032a00117740258bf813b287
#
_cell.length_a   1.000
_cell.length_b   1.000
_cell.length_c   1.000
_cell.angle_alpha   90.00
_cell.angle_beta   90.00
_cell.angle_gamma   90.00
#
_symmetry.space_group_name_H-M   'P 1'
#
loop_
_entity.id
_entity.type
_entity.pdbx_description
1 polymer ?
#
loop_
_entity_poly.entity_id
_entity_poly.type
_entity_poly.pdbx_seq_one_letter_code
_entity_poly.pdbx_strand_id
1 'polypeptide(L)'
;MSNFKFSVGPWNVNTGEDAYGPATRKEIDRDEKIRKFAEMGFSAIQFHDDDAVPNINDYTEEEIKEKARALKKFLDSLGLAAEFVAPRLWMDEHTADGGFMSTSAEDREYAMWRAYRSIDIANELGAPMIVLWLAREGTLCAESKSPVWATKQLIDAINKMLDRKSVV
;
A
#
# COMPACT_ATOMS: atom_id res chain seq x y z
N MET A 1 -7.38 -10.69 -31.10
CA MET A 1 -6.90 -10.82 -29.71
C MET A 1 -7.38 -9.59 -28.95
N SER A 2 -7.90 -9.74 -27.75
CA SER A 2 -8.42 -8.59 -26.98
C SER A 2 -7.28 -7.64 -26.63
N ASN A 3 -7.50 -6.32 -26.79
CA ASN A 3 -6.56 -5.27 -26.38
C ASN A 3 -6.57 -4.99 -24.88
N PHE A 4 -7.20 -5.86 -24.06
CA PHE A 4 -7.28 -5.69 -22.62
C PHE A 4 -5.95 -6.08 -21.97
N LYS A 5 -5.47 -5.20 -21.07
CA LYS A 5 -4.36 -5.47 -20.16
C LYS A 5 -4.91 -5.73 -18.78
N PHE A 6 -4.36 -6.70 -18.09
CA PHE A 6 -4.79 -7.06 -16.74
C PHE A 6 -3.67 -6.85 -15.74
N SER A 7 -4.04 -6.42 -14.55
CA SER A 7 -3.15 -6.33 -13.39
C SER A 7 -3.65 -7.20 -12.25
N VAL A 8 -2.77 -7.52 -11.31
CA VAL A 8 -3.07 -8.36 -10.15
C VAL A 8 -2.25 -7.93 -8.95
N GLY A 9 -2.81 -8.05 -7.76
CA GLY A 9 -2.07 -7.83 -6.50
C GLY A 9 -1.60 -9.15 -5.87
N PRO A 10 -0.43 -9.22 -5.24
CA PRO A 10 0.09 -10.41 -4.58
C PRO A 10 -0.85 -10.99 -3.51
N TRP A 11 -1.68 -10.14 -2.90
CA TRP A 11 -2.69 -10.53 -1.91
C TRP A 11 -3.79 -11.43 -2.46
N ASN A 12 -3.99 -11.50 -3.79
CA ASN A 12 -4.95 -12.42 -4.40
C ASN A 12 -4.51 -13.89 -4.27
N VAL A 13 -3.22 -14.11 -3.97
CA VAL A 13 -2.67 -15.43 -3.67
C VAL A 13 -2.17 -15.42 -2.22
N ASN A 14 -3.09 -15.71 -1.30
CA ASN A 14 -2.85 -15.76 0.14
C ASN A 14 -2.96 -17.19 0.68
N THR A 15 -2.67 -17.37 1.96
CA THR A 15 -2.73 -18.65 2.66
C THR A 15 -4.15 -19.18 2.85
N GLY A 16 -5.17 -18.34 2.63
CA GLY A 16 -6.57 -18.67 2.92
C GLY A 16 -6.92 -18.57 4.41
N GLU A 17 -6.04 -17.98 5.22
CA GLU A 17 -6.31 -17.65 6.62
C GLU A 17 -7.25 -16.45 6.70
N ASP A 18 -8.21 -16.53 7.60
CA ASP A 18 -9.13 -15.45 7.94
C ASP A 18 -9.51 -15.50 9.43
N ALA A 19 -10.44 -14.62 9.85
CA ALA A 19 -10.89 -14.57 11.24
C ALA A 19 -11.63 -15.83 11.73
N TYR A 20 -12.01 -16.73 10.82
CA TYR A 20 -12.82 -17.92 11.12
C TYR A 20 -12.07 -19.23 10.96
N GLY A 21 -10.88 -19.20 10.35
CA GLY A 21 -10.13 -20.43 10.14
C GLY A 21 -8.63 -20.24 9.85
N PRO A 22 -7.84 -21.30 10.10
CA PRO A 22 -6.40 -21.26 9.89
C PRO A 22 -6.05 -21.30 8.40
N ALA A 23 -4.77 -21.06 8.11
CA ALA A 23 -4.21 -21.19 6.78
C ALA A 23 -4.51 -22.55 6.14
N THR A 24 -5.08 -22.55 4.95
CA THR A 24 -5.47 -23.76 4.19
C THR A 24 -4.43 -24.15 3.15
N ARG A 25 -3.43 -23.32 2.90
CA ARG A 25 -2.34 -23.54 1.95
C ARG A 25 -1.06 -22.88 2.46
N LYS A 26 0.08 -23.31 1.91
CA LYS A 26 1.37 -22.70 2.24
C LYS A 26 1.48 -21.32 1.63
N GLU A 27 2.15 -20.44 2.33
CA GLU A 27 2.55 -19.16 1.78
C GLU A 27 3.52 -19.36 0.61
N ILE A 28 3.36 -18.56 -0.41
CA ILE A 28 4.24 -18.50 -1.59
C ILE A 28 5.03 -17.21 -1.50
N ASP A 29 6.33 -17.30 -1.75
CA ASP A 29 7.21 -16.13 -1.80
C ASP A 29 6.72 -15.07 -2.80
N ARG A 30 6.89 -13.80 -2.46
CA ARG A 30 6.44 -12.67 -3.28
C ARG A 30 6.99 -12.74 -4.71
N ASP A 31 8.28 -12.98 -4.85
CA ASP A 31 8.94 -12.97 -6.15
C ASP A 31 8.52 -14.17 -7.00
N GLU A 32 8.22 -15.30 -6.36
CA GLU A 32 7.61 -16.46 -7.03
C GLU A 32 6.19 -16.15 -7.53
N LYS A 33 5.36 -15.49 -6.71
CA LYS A 33 4.03 -15.01 -7.13
C LYS A 33 4.13 -14.11 -8.36
N ILE A 34 5.04 -13.13 -8.33
CA ILE A 34 5.23 -12.17 -9.43
C ILE A 34 5.67 -12.88 -10.72
N ARG A 35 6.61 -13.85 -10.65
CA ARG A 35 7.00 -14.64 -11.84
C ARG A 35 5.81 -15.41 -12.43
N LYS A 36 5.00 -16.03 -11.58
CA LYS A 36 3.80 -16.74 -12.04
C LYS A 36 2.78 -15.82 -12.69
N PHE A 37 2.61 -14.60 -12.17
CA PHE A 37 1.73 -13.62 -12.81
C PHE A 37 2.22 -13.19 -14.20
N ALA A 38 3.53 -13.03 -14.36
CA ALA A 38 4.12 -12.77 -15.67
C ALA A 38 3.86 -13.94 -16.65
N GLU A 39 4.08 -15.19 -16.20
CA GLU A 39 3.80 -16.40 -16.99
C GLU A 39 2.32 -16.53 -17.39
N MET A 40 1.40 -16.07 -16.54
CA MET A 40 -0.04 -16.05 -16.79
C MET A 40 -0.47 -14.93 -17.77
N GLY A 41 0.45 -14.03 -18.14
CA GLY A 41 0.18 -12.95 -19.10
C GLY A 41 -0.40 -11.68 -18.49
N PHE A 42 -0.29 -11.47 -17.18
CA PHE A 42 -0.57 -10.18 -16.59
C PHE A 42 0.43 -9.13 -17.08
N SER A 43 -0.02 -7.88 -17.19
CA SER A 43 0.79 -6.76 -17.69
C SER A 43 1.32 -5.87 -16.59
N ALA A 44 0.71 -5.92 -15.40
CA ALA A 44 1.08 -5.08 -14.27
C ALA A 44 0.77 -5.73 -12.93
N ILE A 45 1.47 -5.26 -11.90
CA ILE A 45 1.27 -5.65 -10.51
C ILE A 45 0.79 -4.44 -9.71
N GLN A 46 -0.16 -4.70 -8.82
CA GLN A 46 -0.63 -3.76 -7.81
C GLN A 46 0.10 -4.07 -6.50
N PHE A 47 0.50 -3.05 -5.75
CA PHE A 47 1.22 -3.24 -4.49
C PHE A 47 0.55 -2.49 -3.33
N HIS A 48 0.53 -3.11 -2.14
CA HIS A 48 0.62 -2.33 -0.93
C HIS A 48 2.10 -1.97 -0.69
N ASP A 49 2.34 -0.97 0.13
CA ASP A 49 3.69 -0.52 0.46
C ASP A 49 4.57 -1.65 1.04
N ASP A 50 3.99 -2.47 1.92
CA ASP A 50 4.65 -3.62 2.54
C ASP A 50 4.68 -4.88 1.66
N ASP A 51 3.86 -4.98 0.62
CA ASP A 51 4.06 -5.98 -0.45
C ASP A 51 5.28 -5.61 -1.30
N ALA A 52 5.48 -4.31 -1.56
CA ALA A 52 6.62 -3.81 -2.31
C ALA A 52 7.91 -3.86 -1.49
N VAL A 53 7.87 -3.40 -0.24
CA VAL A 53 8.98 -3.39 0.71
C VAL A 53 8.53 -4.07 2.01
N PRO A 54 8.68 -5.41 2.13
CA PRO A 54 8.34 -6.12 3.35
C PRO A 54 9.09 -5.56 4.56
N ASN A 55 8.42 -5.53 5.72
CA ASN A 55 8.95 -4.97 6.97
C ASN A 55 9.36 -3.49 6.86
N ILE A 56 8.54 -2.70 6.15
CA ILE A 56 8.83 -1.30 5.85
C ILE A 56 9.16 -0.45 7.09
N ASN A 57 8.61 -0.80 8.25
CA ASN A 57 8.85 -0.09 9.52
C ASN A 57 10.29 -0.25 10.04
N ASP A 58 11.04 -1.24 9.56
CA ASP A 58 12.40 -1.54 10.01
C ASP A 58 13.49 -0.78 9.23
N TYR A 59 13.09 -0.02 8.20
CA TYR A 59 14.02 0.60 7.26
C TYR A 59 13.98 2.12 7.26
N THR A 60 15.13 2.71 7.01
CA THR A 60 15.26 4.15 6.71
C THR A 60 14.63 4.47 5.35
N GLU A 61 14.36 5.76 5.12
CA GLU A 61 13.82 6.24 3.84
C GLU A 61 14.66 5.81 2.63
N GLU A 62 15.98 5.90 2.73
CA GLU A 62 16.85 5.52 1.62
C GLU A 62 16.89 4.01 1.37
N GLU A 63 16.90 3.21 2.42
CA GLU A 63 16.79 1.75 2.30
C GLU A 63 15.48 1.32 1.65
N ILE A 64 14.36 2.00 1.97
CA ILE A 64 13.07 1.77 1.32
C ILE A 64 13.16 2.05 -0.18
N LYS A 65 13.75 3.18 -0.56
CA LYS A 65 13.96 3.55 -1.98
C LYS A 65 14.88 2.55 -2.69
N GLU A 66 15.96 2.12 -2.07
CA GLU A 66 16.84 1.10 -2.63
C GLU A 66 16.13 -0.23 -2.90
N LYS A 67 15.31 -0.69 -1.93
CA LYS A 67 14.50 -1.90 -2.09
C LYS A 67 13.45 -1.75 -3.19
N ALA A 68 12.80 -0.60 -3.29
CA ALA A 68 11.86 -0.30 -4.37
C ALA A 68 12.55 -0.29 -5.74
N ARG A 69 13.75 0.31 -5.87
CA ARG A 69 14.57 0.26 -7.10
C ARG A 69 14.96 -1.17 -7.48
N ALA A 70 15.29 -2.02 -6.50
CA ALA A 70 15.58 -3.43 -6.74
C ALA A 70 14.34 -4.17 -7.28
N LEU A 71 13.18 -3.93 -6.67
CA LEU A 71 11.90 -4.48 -7.15
C LEU A 71 11.57 -3.98 -8.56
N LYS A 72 11.80 -2.70 -8.87
CA LYS A 72 11.59 -2.15 -10.22
C LYS A 72 12.41 -2.91 -11.27
N LYS A 73 13.70 -3.13 -11.00
CA LYS A 73 14.57 -3.89 -11.91
C LYS A 73 14.06 -5.32 -12.13
N PHE A 74 13.53 -5.93 -11.07
CA PHE A 74 12.94 -7.27 -11.15
C PHE A 74 11.68 -7.28 -12.02
N LEU A 75 10.76 -6.34 -11.82
CA LEU A 75 9.56 -6.20 -12.66
C LEU A 75 9.91 -5.97 -14.13
N ASP A 76 10.87 -5.08 -14.39
CA ASP A 76 11.33 -4.79 -15.75
C ASP A 76 11.88 -6.04 -16.44
N SER A 77 12.61 -6.89 -15.72
CA SER A 77 13.16 -8.14 -16.25
C SER A 77 12.08 -9.14 -16.67
N LEU A 78 10.86 -8.99 -16.13
CA LEU A 78 9.68 -9.81 -16.45
C LEU A 78 8.69 -9.12 -17.40
N GLY A 79 8.97 -7.89 -17.83
CA GLY A 79 8.06 -7.11 -18.68
C GLY A 79 6.80 -6.63 -17.96
N LEU A 80 6.84 -6.55 -16.62
CA LEU A 80 5.71 -6.10 -15.78
C LEU A 80 5.87 -4.63 -15.39
N ALA A 81 4.74 -3.91 -15.33
CA ALA A 81 4.67 -2.57 -14.76
C ALA A 81 4.12 -2.62 -13.32
N ALA A 82 4.46 -1.62 -12.50
CA ALA A 82 3.71 -1.35 -11.28
C ALA A 82 2.52 -0.43 -11.63
N GLU A 83 1.30 -0.83 -11.26
CA GLU A 83 0.09 -0.05 -11.57
C GLU A 83 -0.16 1.03 -10.52
N PHE A 84 -0.10 0.65 -9.25
CA PHE A 84 -0.24 1.59 -8.13
C PHE A 84 0.48 1.07 -6.88
N VAL A 85 0.66 1.97 -5.91
CA VAL A 85 1.02 1.62 -4.53
C VAL A 85 -0.06 2.14 -3.59
N ALA A 86 -0.44 1.33 -2.61
CA ALA A 86 -1.40 1.68 -1.58
C ALA A 86 -0.76 1.58 -0.20
N PRO A 87 -0.76 2.63 0.65
CA PRO A 87 -0.35 2.49 2.04
C PRO A 87 -1.31 1.55 2.77
N ARG A 88 -0.76 0.54 3.47
CA ARG A 88 -1.57 -0.40 4.25
C ARG A 88 -1.88 0.19 5.62
N LEU A 89 -2.98 0.92 5.71
CA LEU A 89 -3.40 1.66 6.91
C LEU A 89 -4.49 0.94 7.70
N TRP A 90 -4.39 -0.39 7.90
CA TRP A 90 -5.38 -1.18 8.64
C TRP A 90 -4.82 -2.41 9.36
N MET A 91 -3.52 -2.68 9.27
CA MET A 91 -2.89 -3.86 9.87
C MET A 91 -2.02 -3.53 11.07
N ASP A 92 -1.58 -2.29 11.21
CA ASP A 92 -0.74 -1.81 12.30
C ASP A 92 -1.59 -1.30 13.48
N GLU A 93 -1.09 -1.40 14.70
CA GLU A 93 -1.77 -0.91 15.90
C GLU A 93 -2.05 0.60 15.84
N HIS A 94 -1.14 1.38 15.25
CA HIS A 94 -1.33 2.82 15.01
C HIS A 94 -2.45 3.15 14.02
N THR A 95 -3.03 2.16 13.38
CA THR A 95 -4.13 2.36 12.43
C THR A 95 -5.46 1.79 12.92
N ALA A 96 -5.52 1.32 14.16
CA ALA A 96 -6.71 0.66 14.72
C ALA A 96 -7.93 1.60 14.84
N ASP A 97 -7.70 2.90 15.15
CA ASP A 97 -8.74 3.95 15.21
C ASP A 97 -8.81 4.80 13.93
N GLY A 98 -8.38 4.26 12.80
CA GLY A 98 -8.13 5.01 11.57
C GLY A 98 -6.73 5.63 11.59
N GLY A 99 -6.14 5.85 10.43
CA GLY A 99 -4.82 6.47 10.33
C GLY A 99 -4.92 7.99 10.35
N PHE A 100 -5.29 8.59 9.23
CA PHE A 100 -5.38 10.06 9.08
C PHE A 100 -6.43 10.71 9.99
N MET A 101 -7.46 9.96 10.36
CA MET A 101 -8.57 10.43 11.19
C MET A 101 -8.52 9.86 12.62
N SER A 102 -7.40 9.26 13.05
CA SER A 102 -7.24 8.82 14.44
C SER A 102 -7.35 10.00 15.41
N THR A 103 -7.89 9.75 16.58
CA THR A 103 -7.92 10.71 17.69
C THR A 103 -6.52 10.98 18.24
N SER A 104 -5.59 10.01 18.14
CA SER A 104 -4.17 10.15 18.49
C SER A 104 -3.41 10.99 17.44
N ALA A 105 -2.62 11.95 17.90
CA ALA A 105 -1.72 12.70 17.02
C ALA A 105 -0.59 11.81 16.48
N GLU A 106 -0.06 10.91 17.30
CA GLU A 106 1.00 9.97 16.96
C GLU A 106 0.56 9.03 15.83
N ASP A 107 -0.64 8.48 15.92
CA ASP A 107 -1.19 7.62 14.89
C ASP A 107 -1.37 8.36 13.56
N ARG A 108 -1.83 9.62 13.60
CA ARG A 108 -1.92 10.45 12.40
C ARG A 108 -0.55 10.74 11.77
N GLU A 109 0.47 10.96 12.59
CA GLU A 109 1.85 11.13 12.13
C GLU A 109 2.38 9.85 11.49
N TYR A 110 2.13 8.68 12.11
CA TYR A 110 2.46 7.38 11.54
C TYR A 110 1.77 7.16 10.17
N ALA A 111 0.49 7.43 10.07
CA ALA A 111 -0.26 7.30 8.82
C ALA A 111 0.32 8.21 7.72
N MET A 112 0.69 9.44 8.05
CA MET A 112 1.34 10.36 7.12
C MET A 112 2.73 9.87 6.71
N TRP A 113 3.52 9.36 7.66
CA TRP A 113 4.83 8.75 7.36
C TRP A 113 4.68 7.60 6.36
N ARG A 114 3.74 6.69 6.61
CA ARG A 114 3.44 5.55 5.74
C ARG A 114 3.00 5.99 4.34
N ALA A 115 2.11 6.98 4.27
CA ALA A 115 1.66 7.55 3.01
C ALA A 115 2.81 8.17 2.20
N TYR A 116 3.72 8.89 2.85
CA TYR A 116 4.89 9.43 2.20
C TYR A 116 5.84 8.35 1.69
N ARG A 117 6.06 7.27 2.45
CA ARG A 117 6.86 6.13 1.98
C ARG A 117 6.21 5.45 0.78
N SER A 118 4.88 5.33 0.78
CA SER A 118 4.15 4.77 -0.37
C SER A 118 4.33 5.62 -1.63
N ILE A 119 4.36 6.96 -1.49
CA ILE A 119 4.65 7.88 -2.60
C ILE A 119 6.11 7.67 -3.10
N ASP A 120 7.06 7.58 -2.20
CA ASP A 120 8.47 7.33 -2.55
C ASP A 120 8.64 5.98 -3.27
N ILE A 121 8.00 4.92 -2.77
CA ILE A 121 7.98 3.60 -3.41
C ILE A 121 7.35 3.66 -4.81
N ALA A 122 6.18 4.31 -4.94
CA ALA A 122 5.51 4.46 -6.23
C ALA A 122 6.39 5.17 -7.26
N ASN A 123 7.11 6.20 -6.81
CA ASN A 123 8.04 6.96 -7.64
C ASN A 123 9.19 6.09 -8.13
N GLU A 124 9.84 5.35 -7.25
CA GLU A 124 10.93 4.44 -7.62
C GLU A 124 10.46 3.26 -8.51
N LEU A 125 9.22 2.81 -8.35
CA LEU A 125 8.61 1.79 -9.20
C LEU A 125 8.11 2.33 -10.55
N GLY A 126 7.98 3.66 -10.69
CA GLY A 126 7.34 4.28 -11.85
C GLY A 126 5.81 4.02 -11.88
N ALA A 127 5.19 3.79 -10.73
CA ALA A 127 3.75 3.61 -10.62
C ALA A 127 3.04 4.98 -10.70
N PRO A 128 2.04 5.14 -11.57
CA PRO A 128 1.40 6.44 -11.82
C PRO A 128 0.41 6.86 -10.71
N MET A 129 0.07 5.98 -9.80
CA MET A 129 -1.01 6.22 -8.85
C MET A 129 -0.66 5.78 -7.42
N ILE A 130 -1.22 6.53 -6.44
CA ILE A 130 -1.40 6.08 -5.06
C ILE A 130 -2.89 5.79 -4.88
N VAL A 131 -3.20 4.64 -4.30
CA VAL A 131 -4.58 4.25 -3.94
C VAL A 131 -4.73 4.33 -2.44
N LEU A 132 -5.65 5.15 -1.96
CA LEU A 132 -6.01 5.22 -0.55
C LEU A 132 -7.18 4.27 -0.28
N TRP A 133 -6.91 3.19 0.43
CA TRP A 133 -7.94 2.31 0.95
C TRP A 133 -8.24 2.70 2.40
N LEU A 134 -9.37 3.35 2.62
CA LEU A 134 -9.75 3.94 3.90
C LEU A 134 -10.49 2.94 4.82
N ALA A 135 -9.96 1.73 4.96
CA ALA A 135 -10.66 0.61 5.60
C ALA A 135 -11.09 0.84 7.06
N ARG A 136 -10.24 1.51 7.85
CA ARG A 136 -10.52 1.83 9.26
C ARG A 136 -10.74 3.31 9.51
N GLU A 137 -10.70 4.13 8.50
CA GLU A 137 -10.96 5.56 8.63
C GLU A 137 -12.46 5.80 8.91
N GLY A 138 -12.74 6.85 9.66
CA GLY A 138 -14.10 7.24 10.03
C GLY A 138 -14.42 6.97 11.49
N THR A 139 -15.66 6.65 11.78
CA THR A 139 -16.19 6.54 13.14
C THR A 139 -17.02 5.28 13.29
N LEU A 140 -16.57 4.36 14.16
CA LEU A 140 -17.35 3.20 14.55
C LEU A 140 -18.52 3.56 15.49
N CYS A 141 -18.33 4.64 16.28
CA CYS A 141 -19.31 5.16 17.21
C CYS A 141 -19.33 6.68 17.07
N ALA A 142 -20.49 7.25 16.78
CA ALA A 142 -20.65 8.68 16.52
C ALA A 142 -20.27 9.56 17.71
N GLU A 143 -20.38 9.04 18.92
CA GLU A 143 -20.02 9.73 20.15
C GLU A 143 -18.50 9.81 20.38
N SER A 144 -17.73 8.95 19.72
CA SER A 144 -16.27 8.87 19.93
C SER A 144 -15.48 9.87 19.08
N LYS A 145 -16.05 10.32 17.95
CA LYS A 145 -15.32 11.15 16.99
C LYS A 145 -16.29 12.00 16.16
N SER A 146 -16.06 13.30 16.10
CA SER A 146 -16.86 14.19 15.25
C SER A 146 -16.60 13.90 13.76
N PRO A 147 -17.61 13.55 12.96
CA PRO A 147 -17.44 13.33 11.52
C PRO A 147 -16.92 14.56 10.77
N VAL A 148 -17.34 15.76 11.20
CA VAL A 148 -16.86 17.03 10.60
C VAL A 148 -15.37 17.21 10.84
N TRP A 149 -14.90 16.97 12.06
CA TRP A 149 -13.48 17.03 12.39
C TRP A 149 -12.70 15.94 11.63
N ALA A 150 -13.18 14.70 11.62
CA ALA A 150 -12.54 13.59 10.93
C ALA A 150 -12.37 13.86 9.43
N THR A 151 -13.43 14.34 8.77
CA THR A 151 -13.38 14.73 7.36
C THR A 151 -12.33 15.83 7.11
N LYS A 152 -12.23 16.81 8.00
CA LYS A 152 -11.21 17.86 7.89
C LYS A 152 -9.79 17.27 7.99
N GLN A 153 -9.55 16.37 8.96
CA GLN A 153 -8.24 15.72 9.09
C GLN A 153 -7.86 14.95 7.81
N LEU A 154 -8.81 14.22 7.22
CA LEU A 154 -8.57 13.51 5.97
C LEU A 154 -8.25 14.45 4.81
N ILE A 155 -9.00 15.55 4.67
CA ILE A 155 -8.74 16.56 3.63
C ILE A 155 -7.34 17.15 3.80
N ASP A 156 -6.97 17.52 5.03
CA ASP A 156 -5.65 18.10 5.33
C ASP A 156 -4.52 17.08 5.03
N ALA A 157 -4.72 15.80 5.36
CA ALA A 157 -3.78 14.73 5.03
C ALA A 157 -3.60 14.54 3.51
N ILE A 158 -4.71 14.48 2.77
CA ILE A 158 -4.67 14.34 1.31
C ILE A 158 -3.95 15.54 0.66
N ASN A 159 -4.24 16.76 1.10
CA ASN A 159 -3.55 17.95 0.58
C ASN A 159 -2.04 17.88 0.83
N LYS A 160 -1.58 17.47 2.01
CA LYS A 160 -0.15 17.27 2.30
C LYS A 160 0.50 16.20 1.39
N MET A 161 -0.24 15.13 1.09
CA MET A 161 0.23 14.11 0.15
C MET A 161 0.37 14.65 -1.27
N LEU A 162 -0.57 15.47 -1.72
CA LEU A 162 -0.54 16.11 -3.04
C LEU A 162 0.63 17.09 -3.15
N ASP A 163 0.90 17.86 -2.10
CA ASP A 163 2.05 18.76 -2.05
C ASP A 163 3.37 18.00 -2.18
N ARG A 164 3.54 16.85 -1.47
CA ARG A 164 4.74 16.03 -1.60
C ARG A 164 4.91 15.46 -3.01
N LYS A 165 3.84 15.05 -3.66
CA LYS A 165 3.89 14.55 -5.06
C LYS A 165 4.40 15.61 -6.03
N SER A 166 4.10 16.88 -5.80
CA SER A 166 4.55 17.97 -6.68
C SER A 166 6.03 18.31 -6.54
N VAL A 167 6.71 17.80 -5.52
CA VAL A 167 8.15 18.03 -5.26
C VAL A 167 9.00 16.88 -5.82
N VAL A 168 8.40 15.80 -6.23
CA VAL A 168 9.03 14.61 -6.80
C VAL A 168 8.64 14.48 -8.27
#